data_56914000a8f840de9351b96514e2c425
#
_entry.id   56914000a8f840de9351b96514e2c425
#
_cell.length_a   1.000
_cell.length_b   1.000
_cell.length_c   1.000
_cell.angle_alpha   90.00
_cell.angle_beta   90.00
_cell.angle_gamma   90.00
#
_symmetry.space_group_name_H-M   'P 1'
#
loop_
_entity.id
_entity.type
_entity.pdbx_description
1 polymer ?
#
loop_
_entity_poly.entity_id
_entity_poly.type
_entity_poly.pdbx_seq_one_letter_code
_entity_poly.pdbx_strand_id
1 'polypeptide(L)'
;MGRRAALASLLALVAAACDGSQPLIEQRTREPGPFPAADRPVATIVSARWSTEEARDRVNEAARVMELADIRPGMTVADIGAGEGYYTIRLAERVGPEGRVVGQDIMPAIRDQLAQRVARERLDNVSVRLGEPDDPKLPANSFDRVMMVHMYHEIARPYEFLWRLRPSLKPDGLVIVVDADRPTQNHGTPPALLRCEFAAVGYRQVGFVETPSAGGYLAMFQAAGPRPEPGAIKGCAQPQ
;
A
#
# COMPACT_ATOMS: atom_id res chain seq x y z
N MET A 1 -16.40 -59.80 -54.25
CA MET A 1 -16.53 -60.00 -52.81
C MET A 1 -15.45 -59.11 -52.14
N GLY A 2 -15.77 -57.88 -51.73
CA GLY A 2 -14.82 -56.92 -51.14
C GLY A 2 -15.48 -56.30 -49.95
N ARG A 3 -14.97 -56.64 -48.76
CA ARG A 3 -15.39 -56.08 -47.49
C ARG A 3 -14.77 -54.67 -47.31
N ARG A 4 -15.58 -53.65 -47.21
CA ARG A 4 -15.16 -52.34 -46.80
C ARG A 4 -15.18 -52.25 -45.26
N ALA A 5 -14.02 -51.98 -44.63
CA ALA A 5 -13.88 -51.69 -43.21
C ALA A 5 -14.09 -50.21 -43.03
N ALA A 6 -15.06 -49.80 -42.16
CA ALA A 6 -15.27 -48.50 -41.78
C ALA A 6 -14.41 -48.18 -40.52
N LEU A 7 -13.50 -47.24 -40.64
CA LEU A 7 -12.79 -46.66 -39.47
C LEU A 7 -13.69 -45.62 -38.80
N ALA A 8 -14.06 -45.88 -37.55
CA ALA A 8 -14.71 -44.93 -36.70
C ALA A 8 -13.63 -44.15 -35.94
N SER A 9 -13.48 -42.84 -36.27
CA SER A 9 -12.61 -41.93 -35.54
C SER A 9 -13.33 -41.43 -34.29
N LEU A 10 -12.84 -41.84 -33.11
CA LEU A 10 -13.28 -41.28 -31.83
C LEU A 10 -12.59 -39.92 -31.65
N LEU A 11 -13.35 -38.81 -31.70
CA LEU A 11 -12.93 -37.53 -31.25
C LEU A 11 -13.04 -37.49 -29.73
N ALA A 12 -11.91 -37.48 -29.03
CA ALA A 12 -11.88 -37.18 -27.60
C ALA A 12 -11.92 -35.68 -27.42
N LEU A 13 -13.03 -35.14 -26.91
CA LEU A 13 -13.11 -33.76 -26.39
C LEU A 13 -12.33 -33.69 -25.08
N VAL A 14 -11.19 -33.04 -25.12
CA VAL A 14 -10.49 -32.62 -23.90
C VAL A 14 -11.18 -31.33 -23.40
N ALA A 15 -11.99 -31.46 -22.36
CA ALA A 15 -12.50 -30.29 -21.61
C ALA A 15 -11.35 -29.72 -20.83
N ALA A 16 -10.78 -28.60 -21.28
CA ALA A 16 -9.88 -27.79 -20.48
C ALA A 16 -10.71 -27.11 -19.38
N ALA A 17 -10.61 -27.60 -18.15
CA ALA A 17 -11.09 -26.92 -16.97
C ALA A 17 -10.21 -25.67 -16.80
N CYS A 18 -10.78 -24.48 -17.04
CA CYS A 18 -10.17 -23.21 -16.62
C CYS A 18 -10.26 -23.17 -15.09
N ASP A 19 -9.19 -23.60 -14.44
CA ASP A 19 -8.97 -23.34 -13.03
C ASP A 19 -8.71 -21.83 -12.88
N GLY A 20 -9.70 -21.11 -12.33
CA GLY A 20 -9.68 -19.67 -12.13
C GLY A 20 -8.84 -19.22 -10.93
N SER A 21 -7.85 -19.99 -10.51
CA SER A 21 -6.84 -19.55 -9.56
C SER A 21 -5.93 -18.53 -10.24
N GLN A 22 -6.19 -17.24 -9.97
CA GLN A 22 -5.22 -16.19 -10.29
C GLN A 22 -3.87 -16.57 -9.67
N PRO A 23 -2.76 -16.52 -10.41
CA PRO A 23 -1.47 -16.77 -9.82
C PRO A 23 -1.26 -15.78 -8.70
N LEU A 24 -1.11 -16.29 -7.47
CA LEU A 24 -0.54 -15.52 -6.38
C LEU A 24 0.69 -14.83 -6.96
N ILE A 25 0.80 -13.51 -6.80
CA ILE A 25 1.97 -12.76 -7.22
C ILE A 25 3.13 -13.44 -6.49
N GLU A 26 3.88 -14.23 -7.24
CA GLU A 26 5.15 -14.73 -6.77
C GLU A 26 5.98 -13.47 -6.48
N GLN A 27 6.09 -13.14 -5.19
CA GLN A 27 6.92 -12.04 -4.76
C GLN A 27 8.30 -12.38 -5.31
N ARG A 28 8.68 -11.72 -6.41
CA ARG A 28 10.02 -11.88 -6.95
C ARG A 28 10.97 -11.64 -5.79
N THR A 29 11.48 -12.74 -5.24
CA THR A 29 12.46 -12.72 -4.18
C THR A 29 13.72 -12.14 -4.76
N ARG A 30 13.79 -10.80 -4.73
CA ARG A 30 15.06 -10.13 -4.91
C ARG A 30 15.98 -10.71 -3.83
N GLU A 31 17.22 -11.04 -4.21
CA GLU A 31 18.24 -11.47 -3.23
C GLU A 31 18.13 -10.59 -1.97
N PRO A 32 18.14 -11.19 -0.76
CA PRO A 32 18.01 -10.41 0.45
C PRO A 32 19.08 -9.32 0.45
N GLY A 33 18.65 -8.06 0.40
CA GLY A 33 19.55 -6.92 0.51
C GLY A 33 20.16 -6.86 1.91
N PRO A 34 21.02 -5.88 2.19
CA PRO A 34 21.69 -5.71 3.49
C PRO A 34 20.72 -5.28 4.62
N PHE A 35 19.41 -5.33 4.37
CA PHE A 35 18.38 -4.98 5.34
C PHE A 35 18.04 -6.18 6.24
N PRO A 36 17.73 -5.96 7.52
CA PRO A 36 17.26 -7.03 8.38
C PRO A 36 15.92 -7.58 7.90
N ALA A 37 15.68 -8.87 8.11
CA ALA A 37 14.35 -9.46 7.95
C ALA A 37 13.38 -8.89 9.01
N ALA A 38 12.10 -8.78 8.64
CA ALA A 38 11.08 -8.48 9.63
C ALA A 38 10.88 -9.71 10.54
N ASP A 39 10.90 -9.49 11.86
CA ASP A 39 10.59 -10.52 12.85
C ASP A 39 9.11 -10.45 13.23
N ARG A 40 8.26 -10.62 12.22
CA ARG A 40 6.80 -10.64 12.35
C ARG A 40 6.17 -11.38 11.19
N PRO A 41 5.02 -12.06 11.40
CA PRO A 41 4.21 -12.53 10.29
C PRO A 41 3.73 -11.38 9.41
N VAL A 42 3.42 -11.66 8.17
CA VAL A 42 2.88 -10.69 7.20
C VAL A 42 1.45 -11.10 6.87
N ALA A 43 0.53 -10.16 6.88
CA ALA A 43 -0.83 -10.42 6.42
C ALA A 43 -0.83 -10.77 4.93
N THR A 44 -1.69 -11.67 4.54
CA THR A 44 -1.94 -11.95 3.13
C THR A 44 -2.68 -10.75 2.52
N ILE A 45 -2.29 -10.33 1.33
CA ILE A 45 -3.06 -9.33 0.56
C ILE A 45 -4.40 -9.97 0.21
N VAL A 46 -5.47 -9.55 0.91
CA VAL A 46 -6.77 -10.23 0.81
C VAL A 46 -7.69 -9.56 -0.17
N SER A 47 -7.62 -8.23 -0.28
CA SER A 47 -8.57 -7.47 -1.09
C SER A 47 -8.04 -6.07 -1.38
N ALA A 48 -8.29 -5.61 -2.59
CA ALA A 48 -8.16 -4.20 -2.93
C ALA A 48 -9.21 -3.31 -2.22
N ARG A 49 -10.18 -3.94 -1.55
CA ARG A 49 -11.28 -3.29 -0.87
C ARG A 49 -11.34 -3.70 0.60
N TRP A 50 -11.01 -2.75 1.48
CA TRP A 50 -11.14 -2.93 2.92
C TRP A 50 -12.62 -3.01 3.37
N SER A 51 -13.47 -2.14 2.80
CA SER A 51 -14.90 -2.04 3.06
C SER A 51 -15.56 -1.31 1.89
N THR A 52 -16.91 -1.27 1.85
CA THR A 52 -17.59 -0.45 0.84
C THR A 52 -17.34 1.04 1.09
N GLU A 53 -17.24 1.84 0.03
CA GLU A 53 -17.04 3.29 0.15
C GLU A 53 -18.17 3.94 0.96
N GLU A 54 -19.41 3.52 0.75
CA GLU A 54 -20.57 4.04 1.48
C GLU A 54 -20.51 3.73 2.98
N ALA A 55 -19.94 2.58 3.38
CA ALA A 55 -19.76 2.24 4.78
C ALA A 55 -18.71 3.14 5.44
N ARG A 56 -17.62 3.41 4.72
CA ARG A 56 -16.54 4.31 5.17
C ARG A 56 -16.98 5.77 5.21
N ASP A 57 -17.76 6.21 4.21
CA ASP A 57 -18.30 7.56 4.15
C ASP A 57 -19.32 7.83 5.25
N ARG A 58 -20.14 6.84 5.63
CA ARG A 58 -21.10 6.99 6.76
C ARG A 58 -20.43 7.33 8.09
N VAL A 59 -19.19 6.92 8.28
CA VAL A 59 -18.38 7.25 9.49
C VAL A 59 -17.40 8.40 9.27
N ASN A 60 -17.49 9.08 8.12
CA ASN A 60 -16.62 10.19 7.72
C ASN A 60 -15.13 9.82 7.79
N GLU A 61 -14.77 8.58 7.47
CA GLU A 61 -13.42 8.05 7.66
C GLU A 61 -12.37 8.91 6.95
N ALA A 62 -12.48 9.06 5.63
CA ALA A 62 -11.47 9.78 4.86
C ALA A 62 -11.37 11.25 5.26
N ALA A 63 -12.52 11.93 5.48
CA ALA A 63 -12.54 13.32 5.89
C ALA A 63 -11.81 13.51 7.23
N ARG A 64 -12.07 12.63 8.20
CA ARG A 64 -11.44 12.68 9.51
C ARG A 64 -9.94 12.37 9.46
N VAL A 65 -9.54 11.35 8.70
CA VAL A 65 -8.12 11.01 8.51
C VAL A 65 -7.37 12.14 7.81
N MET A 66 -7.91 12.73 6.75
CA MET A 66 -7.30 13.85 6.06
C MET A 66 -7.18 15.11 6.91
N GLU A 67 -8.16 15.36 7.79
CA GLU A 67 -8.09 16.43 8.78
C GLU A 67 -6.94 16.22 9.77
N LEU A 68 -6.87 15.03 10.38
CA LEU A 68 -5.82 14.67 11.34
C LEU A 68 -4.43 14.66 10.71
N ALA A 69 -4.31 14.23 9.45
CA ALA A 69 -3.07 14.25 8.68
C ALA A 69 -2.69 15.66 8.18
N ASP A 70 -3.51 16.66 8.46
CA ASP A 70 -3.35 18.03 8.00
C ASP A 70 -3.15 18.13 6.48
N ILE A 71 -4.02 17.44 5.72
CA ILE A 71 -4.04 17.53 4.26
C ILE A 71 -4.69 18.85 3.85
N ARG A 72 -3.94 19.68 3.11
CA ARG A 72 -4.34 21.05 2.71
C ARG A 72 -4.35 21.19 1.19
N PRO A 73 -5.11 22.18 0.67
CA PRO A 73 -5.02 22.56 -0.75
C PRO A 73 -3.58 22.88 -1.18
N GLY A 74 -3.22 22.50 -2.39
CA GLY A 74 -1.88 22.69 -2.97
C GLY A 74 -0.84 21.65 -2.58
N MET A 75 -1.11 20.74 -1.63
CA MET A 75 -0.17 19.68 -1.24
C MET A 75 0.03 18.63 -2.33
N THR A 76 1.21 18.01 -2.32
CA THR A 76 1.48 16.78 -3.06
C THR A 76 1.43 15.59 -2.11
N VAL A 77 0.53 14.65 -2.37
CA VAL A 77 0.25 13.50 -1.50
C VAL A 77 0.42 12.19 -2.27
N ALA A 78 1.08 11.20 -1.65
CA ALA A 78 1.07 9.82 -2.15
C ALA A 78 0.09 8.98 -1.33
N ASP A 79 -0.69 8.16 -2.02
CA ASP A 79 -1.59 7.13 -1.48
C ASP A 79 -0.99 5.77 -1.85
N ILE A 80 -0.39 5.10 -0.86
CA ILE A 80 0.32 3.83 -1.04
C ILE A 80 -0.60 2.67 -0.70
N GLY A 81 -0.65 1.65 -1.59
CA GLY A 81 -1.66 0.61 -1.51
C GLY A 81 -3.05 1.18 -1.80
N ALA A 82 -3.13 2.02 -2.83
CA ALA A 82 -4.33 2.81 -3.14
C ALA A 82 -5.58 1.97 -3.45
N GLY A 83 -5.40 0.69 -3.84
CA GLY A 83 -6.51 -0.20 -4.15
C GLY A 83 -7.42 0.37 -5.24
N GLU A 84 -8.72 0.33 -5.01
CA GLU A 84 -9.74 0.89 -5.91
C GLU A 84 -9.82 2.44 -5.88
N GLY A 85 -8.99 3.11 -5.03
CA GLY A 85 -8.84 4.56 -5.03
C GLY A 85 -9.76 5.32 -4.06
N TYR A 86 -10.25 4.68 -3.01
CA TYR A 86 -11.10 5.34 -2.02
C TYR A 86 -10.47 6.62 -1.46
N TYR A 87 -9.21 6.56 -1.01
CA TYR A 87 -8.48 7.75 -0.58
C TYR A 87 -7.99 8.60 -1.74
N THR A 88 -7.48 7.99 -2.80
CA THR A 88 -6.94 8.72 -3.97
C THR A 88 -7.91 9.78 -4.49
N ILE A 89 -9.19 9.41 -4.67
CA ILE A 89 -10.23 10.32 -5.19
C ILE A 89 -10.49 11.48 -4.20
N ARG A 90 -10.66 11.16 -2.92
CA ARG A 90 -10.93 12.15 -1.87
C ARG A 90 -9.75 13.07 -1.59
N LEU A 91 -8.53 12.54 -1.73
CA LEU A 91 -7.31 13.34 -1.68
C LEU A 91 -7.23 14.31 -2.86
N ALA A 92 -7.60 13.87 -4.07
CA ALA A 92 -7.60 14.73 -5.26
C ALA A 92 -8.51 15.95 -5.08
N GLU A 93 -9.71 15.74 -4.53
CA GLU A 93 -10.63 16.81 -4.17
C GLU A 93 -10.04 17.71 -3.08
N ARG A 94 -9.49 17.12 -2.01
CA ARG A 94 -8.96 17.84 -0.85
C ARG A 94 -7.79 18.74 -1.16
N VAL A 95 -6.84 18.27 -1.99
CA VAL A 95 -5.67 19.07 -2.39
C VAL A 95 -5.99 20.07 -3.49
N GLY A 96 -7.09 19.87 -4.22
CA GLY A 96 -7.56 20.77 -5.27
C GLY A 96 -6.65 20.82 -6.51
N PRO A 97 -6.95 21.70 -7.47
CA PRO A 97 -6.29 21.72 -8.79
C PRO A 97 -4.80 22.08 -8.73
N GLU A 98 -4.38 22.84 -7.73
CA GLU A 98 -2.96 23.21 -7.53
C GLU A 98 -2.16 22.11 -6.83
N GLY A 99 -2.83 21.16 -6.14
CA GLY A 99 -2.21 20.00 -5.51
C GLY A 99 -1.99 18.84 -6.48
N ARG A 100 -1.34 17.80 -6.00
CA ARG A 100 -1.09 16.57 -6.78
C ARG A 100 -1.30 15.34 -5.89
N VAL A 101 -1.85 14.28 -6.49
CA VAL A 101 -1.98 12.98 -5.84
C VAL A 101 -1.29 11.91 -6.69
N VAL A 102 -0.55 11.03 -6.03
CA VAL A 102 -0.01 9.82 -6.65
C VAL A 102 -0.66 8.62 -5.97
N GLY A 103 -1.57 7.94 -6.67
CA GLY A 103 -2.07 6.63 -6.25
C GLY A 103 -1.08 5.54 -6.69
N GLN A 104 -0.60 4.75 -5.74
CA GLN A 104 0.38 3.69 -6.00
C GLN A 104 -0.17 2.35 -5.51
N ASP A 105 -0.03 1.32 -6.33
CA ASP A 105 -0.31 -0.06 -5.96
C ASP A 105 0.75 -0.99 -6.55
N ILE A 106 0.96 -2.16 -5.93
CA ILE A 106 1.92 -3.17 -6.40
C ILE A 106 1.30 -4.17 -7.37
N MET A 107 -0.03 -4.23 -7.41
CA MET A 107 -0.78 -5.15 -8.29
C MET A 107 -1.09 -4.46 -9.62
N PRO A 108 -0.55 -4.94 -10.76
CA PRO A 108 -0.79 -4.29 -12.05
C PRO A 108 -2.26 -4.12 -12.41
N ALA A 109 -3.08 -5.17 -12.14
CA ALA A 109 -4.52 -5.11 -12.43
C ALA A 109 -5.24 -4.04 -11.60
N ILE A 110 -4.90 -3.89 -10.32
CA ILE A 110 -5.48 -2.87 -9.44
C ILE A 110 -5.04 -1.48 -9.87
N ARG A 111 -3.74 -1.30 -10.16
CA ARG A 111 -3.21 -0.05 -10.70
C ARG A 111 -3.94 0.37 -11.99
N ASP A 112 -4.21 -0.60 -12.90
CA ASP A 112 -4.91 -0.30 -14.16
C ASP A 112 -6.38 0.07 -13.93
N GLN A 113 -7.06 -0.60 -13.00
CA GLN A 113 -8.43 -0.24 -12.60
C GLN A 113 -8.49 1.17 -11.99
N LEU A 114 -7.55 1.52 -11.12
CA LEU A 114 -7.44 2.85 -10.55
C LEU A 114 -7.18 3.90 -11.65
N ALA A 115 -6.28 3.63 -12.61
CA ALA A 115 -6.01 4.53 -13.71
C ALA A 115 -7.26 4.77 -14.58
N GLN A 116 -8.05 3.72 -14.85
CA GLN A 116 -9.33 3.84 -15.55
C GLN A 116 -10.35 4.66 -14.75
N ARG A 117 -10.39 4.49 -13.43
CA ARG A 117 -11.24 5.28 -12.55
C ARG A 117 -10.87 6.76 -12.61
N VAL A 118 -9.58 7.08 -12.43
CA VAL A 118 -9.05 8.45 -12.50
C VAL A 118 -9.41 9.12 -13.83
N ALA A 119 -9.24 8.42 -14.95
CA ALA A 119 -9.59 8.93 -16.27
C ALA A 119 -11.11 9.14 -16.42
N ARG A 120 -11.93 8.21 -15.97
CA ARG A 120 -13.41 8.29 -16.02
C ARG A 120 -13.94 9.46 -15.18
N GLU A 121 -13.35 9.71 -14.02
CA GLU A 121 -13.71 10.78 -13.10
C GLU A 121 -13.02 12.12 -13.44
N ARG A 122 -12.17 12.15 -14.48
CA ARG A 122 -11.46 13.35 -14.97
C ARG A 122 -10.64 14.06 -13.91
N LEU A 123 -9.87 13.29 -13.15
CA LEU A 123 -9.03 13.81 -12.08
C LEU A 123 -7.65 14.21 -12.62
N ASP A 124 -7.53 15.41 -13.16
CA ASP A 124 -6.32 15.90 -13.85
C ASP A 124 -5.12 16.11 -12.88
N ASN A 125 -5.38 16.18 -11.58
CA ASN A 125 -4.37 16.31 -10.54
C ASN A 125 -3.91 14.97 -9.95
N VAL A 126 -4.34 13.82 -10.52
CA VAL A 126 -3.98 12.48 -10.07
C VAL A 126 -3.09 11.77 -11.10
N SER A 127 -2.04 11.14 -10.64
CA SER A 127 -1.27 10.16 -11.39
C SER A 127 -1.26 8.80 -10.70
N VAL A 128 -1.22 7.72 -11.49
CA VAL A 128 -1.25 6.36 -10.96
C VAL A 128 0.06 5.64 -11.31
N ARG A 129 0.66 4.96 -10.33
CA ARG A 129 1.95 4.29 -10.49
C ARG A 129 1.92 2.84 -10.01
N LEU A 130 2.72 2.01 -10.66
CA LEU A 130 3.05 0.67 -10.16
C LEU A 130 4.28 0.77 -9.27
N GLY A 131 4.16 0.30 -8.03
CA GLY A 131 5.28 0.12 -7.10
C GLY A 131 5.81 -1.30 -7.10
N GLU A 132 6.77 -1.57 -6.22
CA GLU A 132 7.28 -2.90 -5.90
C GLU A 132 7.05 -3.19 -4.42
N PRO A 133 7.03 -4.47 -3.99
CA PRO A 133 6.77 -4.81 -2.58
C PRO A 133 7.74 -4.18 -1.57
N ASP A 134 8.95 -3.84 -2.00
CA ASP A 134 10.02 -3.26 -1.20
C ASP A 134 10.44 -1.85 -1.65
N ASP A 135 9.74 -1.28 -2.66
CA ASP A 135 10.04 0.04 -3.20
C ASP A 135 8.78 0.72 -3.76
N PRO A 136 8.30 1.79 -3.14
CA PRO A 136 7.12 2.50 -3.63
C PRO A 136 7.35 3.24 -4.96
N LYS A 137 8.59 3.32 -5.46
CA LYS A 137 8.97 3.97 -6.74
C LYS A 137 8.53 5.44 -6.82
N LEU A 138 8.59 6.13 -5.70
CA LEU A 138 8.21 7.54 -5.62
C LEU A 138 9.38 8.47 -5.99
N PRO A 139 9.12 9.60 -6.65
CA PRO A 139 10.15 10.60 -6.94
C PRO A 139 10.69 11.24 -5.66
N ALA A 140 11.97 11.57 -5.65
CA ALA A 140 12.62 12.21 -4.49
C ALA A 140 12.09 13.64 -4.26
N ASN A 141 12.10 14.06 -2.98
CA ASN A 141 11.77 15.41 -2.51
C ASN A 141 10.45 15.97 -3.09
N SER A 142 9.42 15.14 -3.12
CA SER A 142 8.17 15.47 -3.84
C SER A 142 6.95 15.57 -2.94
N PHE A 143 6.91 14.85 -1.82
CA PHE A 143 5.67 14.67 -1.06
C PHE A 143 5.62 15.44 0.25
N ASP A 144 4.52 16.15 0.45
CA ASP A 144 4.16 16.74 1.74
C ASP A 144 3.61 15.67 2.69
N ARG A 145 2.86 14.70 2.13
CA ARG A 145 2.32 13.56 2.87
C ARG A 145 2.45 12.28 2.05
N VAL A 146 2.78 11.19 2.71
CA VAL A 146 2.69 9.83 2.18
C VAL A 146 1.76 9.05 3.07
N MET A 147 0.64 8.57 2.54
CA MET A 147 -0.38 7.85 3.28
C MET A 147 -0.27 6.36 3.05
N MET A 148 -0.37 5.58 4.11
CA MET A 148 -0.49 4.13 4.14
C MET A 148 -1.69 3.78 5.02
N VAL A 149 -2.81 3.42 4.38
CA VAL A 149 -4.06 3.17 5.11
C VAL A 149 -4.44 1.71 4.99
N HIS A 150 -4.44 0.99 6.11
CA HIS A 150 -4.76 -0.43 6.22
C HIS A 150 -3.92 -1.35 5.30
N MET A 151 -2.64 -1.02 5.11
CA MET A 151 -1.76 -1.79 4.24
C MET A 151 -0.34 -2.04 4.81
N TYR A 152 0.08 -1.31 5.86
CA TYR A 152 1.45 -1.45 6.38
C TYR A 152 1.74 -2.87 6.88
N HIS A 153 0.78 -3.55 7.45
CA HIS A 153 0.87 -4.94 7.91
C HIS A 153 1.10 -5.96 6.78
N GLU A 154 0.90 -5.56 5.53
CA GLU A 154 1.15 -6.39 4.34
C GLU A 154 2.59 -6.26 3.79
N ILE A 155 3.37 -5.29 4.29
CA ILE A 155 4.74 -5.06 3.83
C ILE A 155 5.67 -6.12 4.42
N ALA A 156 6.17 -7.02 3.57
CA ALA A 156 7.07 -8.10 3.99
C ALA A 156 8.50 -7.61 4.33
N ARG A 157 8.94 -6.51 3.73
CA ARG A 157 10.29 -5.94 3.89
C ARG A 157 10.22 -4.48 4.37
N PRO A 158 9.71 -4.22 5.59
CA PRO A 158 9.38 -2.87 6.05
C PRO A 158 10.60 -1.95 6.12
N TYR A 159 11.76 -2.45 6.52
CA TYR A 159 12.98 -1.64 6.63
C TYR A 159 13.46 -1.15 5.28
N GLU A 160 13.48 -2.01 4.26
CA GLU A 160 13.86 -1.64 2.91
C GLU A 160 12.84 -0.69 2.28
N PHE A 161 11.55 -1.00 2.45
CA PHE A 161 10.46 -0.17 1.96
C PHE A 161 10.53 1.26 2.54
N LEU A 162 10.60 1.39 3.85
CA LEU A 162 10.70 2.67 4.55
C LEU A 162 11.99 3.43 4.18
N TRP A 163 13.09 2.69 4.02
CA TRP A 163 14.36 3.27 3.62
C TRP A 163 14.30 3.87 2.21
N ARG A 164 13.66 3.19 1.27
CA ARG A 164 13.46 3.65 -0.11
C ARG A 164 12.40 4.75 -0.22
N LEU A 165 11.40 4.71 0.63
CA LEU A 165 10.37 5.74 0.70
C LEU A 165 10.93 7.08 1.19
N ARG A 166 11.84 7.05 2.15
CA ARG A 166 12.30 8.25 2.85
C ARG A 166 12.79 9.39 1.95
N PRO A 167 13.56 9.18 0.88
CA PRO A 167 13.99 10.25 -0.02
C PRO A 167 12.86 10.97 -0.76
N SER A 168 11.68 10.38 -0.83
CA SER A 168 10.53 10.99 -1.52
C SER A 168 9.87 12.13 -0.73
N LEU A 169 10.10 12.18 0.59
CA LEU A 169 9.56 13.22 1.43
C LEU A 169 10.25 14.58 1.21
N LYS A 170 9.47 15.64 1.19
CA LYS A 170 9.99 17.00 1.37
C LYS A 170 10.57 17.18 2.79
N PRO A 171 11.32 18.25 3.09
CA PRO A 171 11.94 18.47 4.41
C PRO A 171 10.94 18.35 5.58
N ASP A 172 9.72 18.87 5.43
CA ASP A 172 8.64 18.81 6.41
C ASP A 172 7.59 17.73 6.07
N GLY A 173 7.91 16.84 5.16
CA GLY A 173 7.03 15.77 4.71
C GLY A 173 6.81 14.72 5.81
N LEU A 174 5.58 14.21 5.89
CA LEU A 174 5.19 13.21 6.87
C LEU A 174 4.73 11.92 6.19
N VAL A 175 5.05 10.80 6.82
CA VAL A 175 4.40 9.52 6.55
C VAL A 175 3.26 9.36 7.55
N ILE A 176 2.07 9.07 7.03
CA ILE A 176 0.85 8.87 7.79
C ILE A 176 0.46 7.40 7.68
N VAL A 177 0.41 6.69 8.79
CA VAL A 177 -0.04 5.31 8.84
C VAL A 177 -1.37 5.25 9.59
N VAL A 178 -2.38 4.70 8.96
CA VAL A 178 -3.66 4.34 9.60
C VAL A 178 -3.73 2.83 9.64
N ASP A 179 -3.83 2.25 10.83
CA ASP A 179 -3.88 0.80 10.98
C ASP A 179 -4.61 0.40 12.27
N ALA A 180 -4.94 -0.89 12.40
CA ALA A 180 -5.54 -1.43 13.60
C ALA A 180 -4.46 -1.88 14.61
N ASP A 181 -4.72 -1.69 15.90
CA ASP A 181 -3.86 -2.23 16.96
C ASP A 181 -4.17 -3.71 17.17
N ARG A 182 -3.51 -4.56 16.39
CA ARG A 182 -3.61 -6.02 16.47
C ARG A 182 -2.41 -6.67 15.76
N PRO A 183 -2.18 -8.00 15.98
CA PRO A 183 -1.09 -8.72 15.32
C PRO A 183 -1.14 -8.58 13.80
N THR A 184 0.04 -8.50 13.16
CA THR A 184 0.15 -8.22 11.72
C THR A 184 -0.55 -9.27 10.86
N GLN A 185 -0.51 -10.56 11.23
CA GLN A 185 -1.25 -11.61 10.54
C GLN A 185 -2.79 -11.45 10.59
N ASN A 186 -3.28 -10.60 11.48
CA ASN A 186 -4.69 -10.29 11.65
C ASN A 186 -5.07 -8.91 11.06
N HIS A 187 -4.34 -8.46 10.06
CA HIS A 187 -4.55 -7.18 9.35
C HIS A 187 -4.52 -5.95 10.28
N GLY A 188 -3.40 -5.78 10.98
CA GLY A 188 -3.10 -4.62 11.81
C GLY A 188 -1.63 -4.55 12.14
N THR A 189 -1.20 -3.50 12.80
CA THR A 189 0.17 -3.33 13.27
C THR A 189 0.15 -2.78 14.69
N PRO A 190 0.68 -3.51 15.69
CA PRO A 190 0.80 -2.97 17.04
C PRO A 190 1.58 -1.64 17.03
N PRO A 191 1.10 -0.56 17.67
CA PRO A 191 1.74 0.75 17.64
C PRO A 191 3.20 0.75 18.09
N ALA A 192 3.55 -0.13 19.05
CA ALA A 192 4.93 -0.26 19.52
C ALA A 192 5.86 -0.82 18.45
N LEU A 193 5.41 -1.83 17.69
CA LEU A 193 6.13 -2.41 16.57
C LEU A 193 6.30 -1.37 15.44
N LEU A 194 5.22 -0.71 15.04
CA LEU A 194 5.24 0.34 14.01
C LEU A 194 6.27 1.41 14.36
N ARG A 195 6.23 1.93 15.57
CA ARG A 195 7.18 2.94 16.04
C ARG A 195 8.62 2.45 15.99
N CYS A 196 8.88 1.20 16.39
CA CYS A 196 10.21 0.60 16.36
C CYS A 196 10.73 0.51 14.92
N GLU A 197 9.95 -0.06 13.99
CA GLU A 197 10.34 -0.24 12.58
C GLU A 197 10.64 1.11 11.90
N PHE A 198 9.82 2.13 12.14
CA PHE A 198 10.08 3.48 11.64
C PHE A 198 11.34 4.11 12.26
N ALA A 199 11.51 3.99 13.57
CA ALA A 199 12.69 4.52 14.27
C ALA A 199 13.99 3.86 13.78
N ALA A 200 13.98 2.55 13.53
CA ALA A 200 15.12 1.81 13.00
C ALA A 200 15.63 2.35 11.66
N VAL A 201 14.75 2.95 10.86
CA VAL A 201 15.08 3.55 9.55
C VAL A 201 15.30 5.07 9.64
N GLY A 202 15.32 5.61 10.86
CA GLY A 202 15.61 7.03 11.10
C GLY A 202 14.40 7.95 10.90
N TYR A 203 13.21 7.48 11.22
CA TYR A 203 12.04 8.33 11.39
C TYR A 203 11.78 8.57 12.88
N ARG A 204 11.11 9.66 13.18
CA ARG A 204 10.61 10.01 14.51
C ARG A 204 9.08 10.10 14.45
N GLN A 205 8.40 9.47 15.37
CA GLN A 205 6.97 9.67 15.54
C GLN A 205 6.70 11.09 16.06
N VAL A 206 5.84 11.82 15.37
CA VAL A 206 5.49 13.21 15.69
C VAL A 206 4.01 13.38 16.05
N GLY A 207 3.20 12.36 15.84
CA GLY A 207 1.79 12.34 16.22
C GLY A 207 1.26 10.92 16.36
N PHE A 208 0.25 10.77 17.22
CA PHE A 208 -0.52 9.55 17.39
C PHE A 208 -1.92 9.88 17.88
N VAL A 209 -2.94 9.37 17.21
CA VAL A 209 -4.34 9.61 17.54
C VAL A 209 -5.14 8.34 17.32
N GLU A 210 -5.92 7.94 18.31
CA GLU A 210 -6.91 6.89 18.11
C GLU A 210 -7.99 7.36 17.14
N THR A 211 -8.32 6.53 16.15
CA THR A 211 -9.28 6.83 15.09
C THR A 211 -10.28 5.68 14.94
N PRO A 212 -11.23 5.53 15.89
CA PRO A 212 -12.22 4.43 15.80
C PRO A 212 -13.01 4.42 14.48
N SER A 213 -13.28 5.59 13.90
CA SER A 213 -13.95 5.72 12.60
C SER A 213 -13.15 5.14 11.44
N ALA A 214 -11.82 5.07 11.58
CA ALA A 214 -10.92 4.43 10.63
C ALA A 214 -10.43 3.05 11.12
N GLY A 215 -11.11 2.45 12.10
CA GLY A 215 -10.86 1.10 12.56
C GLY A 215 -9.58 0.89 13.40
N GLY A 216 -9.00 1.95 13.96
CA GLY A 216 -7.79 1.79 14.77
C GLY A 216 -7.16 3.12 15.19
N TYR A 217 -5.96 3.40 14.72
CA TYR A 217 -5.18 4.59 15.05
C TYR A 217 -4.60 5.26 13.79
N LEU A 218 -4.18 6.50 13.94
CA LEU A 218 -3.37 7.24 12.98
C LEU A 218 -2.05 7.61 13.66
N ALA A 219 -0.93 7.22 13.05
CA ALA A 219 0.41 7.56 13.47
C ALA A 219 1.11 8.41 12.40
N MET A 220 1.85 9.43 12.83
CA MET A 220 2.57 10.36 11.95
C MET A 220 4.07 10.24 12.20
N PHE A 221 4.84 10.15 11.13
CA PHE A 221 6.28 10.01 11.19
C PHE A 221 6.97 11.04 10.30
N GLN A 222 8.04 11.63 10.82
CA GLN A 222 8.91 12.55 10.11
C GLN A 222 10.30 11.96 9.99
N ALA A 223 10.98 12.18 8.86
CA ALA A 223 12.38 11.84 8.72
C ALA A 223 13.22 12.62 9.75
N ALA A 224 14.11 11.93 10.48
CA ALA A 224 14.92 12.51 11.54
C ALA A 224 16.39 12.11 11.38
N GLY A 225 17.28 13.08 11.38
CA GLY A 225 18.72 12.86 11.21
C GLY A 225 19.11 12.26 9.85
N PRO A 226 20.34 11.79 9.69
CA PRO A 226 20.78 11.11 8.47
C PRO A 226 20.08 9.76 8.29
N ARG A 227 19.86 9.35 7.04
CA ARG A 227 19.34 8.01 6.75
C ARG A 227 20.40 6.97 7.11
N PRO A 228 20.08 5.93 7.92
CA PRO A 228 21.07 4.94 8.31
C PRO A 228 21.56 4.12 7.11
N GLU A 229 22.80 3.62 7.18
CA GLU A 229 23.25 2.63 6.23
C GLU A 229 22.44 1.33 6.40
N PRO A 230 22.04 0.66 5.31
CA PRO A 230 21.16 -0.53 5.37
C PRO A 230 21.67 -1.60 6.33
N GLY A 231 22.96 -1.92 6.32
CA GLY A 231 23.56 -2.93 7.21
C GLY A 231 23.67 -2.53 8.68
N ALA A 232 23.42 -1.25 9.01
CA ALA A 232 23.40 -0.76 10.38
C ALA A 232 22.00 -0.81 11.02
N ILE A 233 20.96 -1.06 10.23
CA ILE A 233 19.58 -1.14 10.69
C ILE A 233 19.40 -2.41 11.54
N LYS A 234 18.83 -2.26 12.73
CA LYS A 234 18.49 -3.39 13.60
C LYS A 234 17.01 -3.70 13.49
N GLY A 235 16.68 -4.97 13.33
CA GLY A 235 15.29 -5.44 13.30
C GLY A 235 14.59 -5.25 14.66
N CYS A 236 13.29 -5.11 14.61
CA CYS A 236 12.39 -5.02 15.77
C CYS A 236 11.66 -6.36 15.95
N ALA A 237 11.54 -6.82 17.18
CA ALA A 237 10.70 -7.97 17.50
C ALA A 237 9.24 -7.53 17.67
N GLN A 238 8.32 -8.39 17.26
CA GLN A 238 6.90 -8.19 17.58
C GLN A 238 6.71 -8.31 19.10
N PRO A 239 6.00 -7.38 19.75
CA PRO A 239 5.62 -7.57 21.15
C PRO A 239 4.81 -8.86 21.31
N GLN A 240 5.18 -9.67 22.33
CA GLN A 240 4.46 -10.90 22.68
C GLN A 240 3.10 -10.61 23.29
#